data_246261a348b76f8522e26f36cc298b00
#
_entry.id   246261a348b76f8522e26f36cc298b00
#
_cell.length_a   1.000
_cell.length_b   1.000
_cell.length_c   1.000
_cell.angle_alpha   90.00
_cell.angle_beta   90.00
_cell.angle_gamma   90.00
#
_symmetry.space_group_name_H-M   'P 1'
#
loop_
_entity.id
_entity.type
_entity.pdbx_description
1 polymer ?
#
loop_
_entity_poly.entity_id
_entity_poly.type
_entity_poly.pdbx_seq_one_letter_code
_entity_poly.pdbx_strand_id
1 'polypeptide(L)'
;MKREFGALLQELREIHADFKPIAIEQIEVAEWVRWKCRYGCKAYGKHLNCPPHVPSVEETRKLIACYEKAIITRFDAKPNPDVPPARIHHYLWDAITDFYNTMFELERHAFLAGYYKAFALVGLCCSYCEECLPEREGTAVDQAPTRFCLHAQKMRPGMENVGIDVFKTARNVGYAVEVLTSPHEPITFFGLLLIE
;
A
#
# COMPACT_ATOMS: atom_id res chain seq x y z
N MET A 1 21.76 17.55 4.07
CA MET A 1 22.76 16.54 3.66
C MET A 1 22.07 15.19 3.77
N LYS A 2 22.12 14.36 2.72
CA LYS A 2 21.48 13.04 2.69
C LYS A 2 22.18 12.09 3.67
N ARG A 3 21.41 11.38 4.50
CA ARG A 3 21.94 10.38 5.42
C ARG A 3 22.43 9.14 4.69
N GLU A 4 23.35 8.42 5.30
CA GLU A 4 23.81 7.12 4.79
C GLU A 4 22.65 6.11 4.89
N PHE A 5 22.52 5.23 3.87
CA PHE A 5 21.35 4.35 3.75
C PHE A 5 21.21 3.35 4.91
N GLY A 6 22.32 2.80 5.41
CA GLY A 6 22.31 1.90 6.56
C GLY A 6 21.81 2.58 7.83
N ALA A 7 22.22 3.85 8.05
CA ALA A 7 21.71 4.64 9.18
C ALA A 7 20.21 4.93 9.04
N LEU A 8 19.74 5.26 7.83
CA LEU A 8 18.31 5.40 7.58
C LEU A 8 17.55 4.12 7.94
N LEU A 9 18.01 2.96 7.52
CA LEU A 9 17.33 1.68 7.83
C LEU A 9 17.24 1.43 9.34
N GLN A 10 18.24 1.82 10.13
CA GLN A 10 18.19 1.73 11.58
C GLN A 10 17.10 2.63 12.17
N GLU A 11 17.04 3.87 11.71
CA GLU A 11 16.01 4.83 12.16
C GLU A 11 14.59 4.39 11.76
N LEU A 12 14.42 3.84 10.55
CA LEU A 12 13.12 3.31 10.11
C LEU A 12 12.66 2.12 10.96
N ARG A 13 13.58 1.31 11.52
CA ARG A 13 13.25 0.21 12.43
C ARG A 13 12.67 0.67 13.76
N GLU A 14 12.97 1.88 14.20
CA GLU A 14 12.36 2.47 15.40
C GLU A 14 10.88 2.83 15.17
N ILE A 15 10.50 3.10 13.91
CA ILE A 15 9.11 3.38 13.53
C ILE A 15 8.36 2.06 13.32
N HIS A 16 8.97 1.13 12.57
CA HIS A 16 8.40 -0.18 12.28
C HIS A 16 9.50 -1.22 12.07
N ALA A 17 9.54 -2.25 12.91
CA ALA A 17 10.67 -3.18 12.94
C ALA A 17 10.64 -4.25 11.83
N ASP A 18 9.44 -4.69 11.41
CA ASP A 18 9.28 -5.79 10.44
C ASP A 18 9.27 -5.28 8.99
N PHE A 19 10.46 -5.05 8.47
CA PHE A 19 10.67 -4.82 7.06
C PHE A 19 11.96 -5.47 6.55
N LYS A 20 12.02 -5.67 5.25
CA LYS A 20 13.23 -6.15 4.54
C LYS A 20 13.58 -5.20 3.41
N PRO A 21 14.88 -4.90 3.20
CA PRO A 21 15.33 -4.31 1.93
C PRO A 21 14.96 -5.23 0.77
N ILE A 22 14.57 -4.61 -0.35
CA ILE A 22 14.18 -5.30 -1.58
C ILE A 22 14.86 -4.64 -2.76
N ALA A 23 15.45 -5.44 -3.64
CA ALA A 23 15.97 -4.96 -4.92
C ALA A 23 14.79 -4.64 -5.85
N ILE A 24 14.94 -3.62 -6.68
CA ILE A 24 13.87 -3.15 -7.57
C ILE A 24 13.39 -4.26 -8.52
N GLU A 25 14.29 -5.10 -8.98
CA GLU A 25 14.03 -6.23 -9.87
C GLU A 25 13.22 -7.36 -9.20
N GLN A 26 13.15 -7.36 -7.87
CA GLN A 26 12.35 -8.32 -7.10
C GLN A 26 10.90 -7.86 -6.91
N ILE A 27 10.56 -6.63 -7.30
CA ILE A 27 9.20 -6.10 -7.27
C ILE A 27 8.47 -6.59 -8.53
N GLU A 28 7.51 -7.45 -8.34
CA GLU A 28 6.75 -8.06 -9.44
C GLU A 28 5.55 -7.20 -9.83
N VAL A 29 5.51 -6.74 -11.08
CA VAL A 29 4.40 -5.94 -11.62
C VAL A 29 3.69 -6.70 -12.72
N ALA A 30 2.42 -7.04 -12.51
CA ALA A 30 1.66 -7.93 -13.38
C ALA A 30 0.24 -7.42 -13.68
N GLU A 31 -0.16 -7.52 -14.95
CA GLU A 31 -1.50 -7.09 -15.42
C GLU A 31 -2.64 -7.85 -14.73
N TRP A 32 -2.48 -9.14 -14.46
CA TRP A 32 -3.53 -9.96 -13.88
C TRP A 32 -4.00 -9.47 -12.51
N VAL A 33 -3.16 -8.76 -11.75
CA VAL A 33 -3.51 -8.17 -10.45
C VAL A 33 -4.65 -7.16 -10.63
N ARG A 34 -4.56 -6.31 -11.68
CA ARG A 34 -5.59 -5.31 -12.01
C ARG A 34 -6.91 -5.96 -12.47
N TRP A 35 -6.81 -7.13 -13.10
CA TRP A 35 -8.00 -7.90 -13.47
C TRP A 35 -8.76 -8.37 -12.23
N LYS A 36 -8.07 -8.81 -11.18
CA LYS A 36 -8.70 -9.16 -9.90
C LYS A 36 -9.40 -7.96 -9.25
N CYS A 37 -8.77 -6.77 -9.26
CA CYS A 37 -9.45 -5.55 -8.81
C CYS A 37 -10.73 -5.30 -9.61
N ARG A 38 -10.65 -5.36 -10.93
CA ARG A 38 -11.77 -5.01 -11.83
C ARG A 38 -12.95 -5.97 -11.74
N TYR A 39 -12.69 -7.26 -11.60
CA TYR A 39 -13.74 -8.30 -11.71
C TYR A 39 -14.06 -8.99 -10.36
N GLY A 40 -13.25 -8.82 -9.34
CA GLY A 40 -13.42 -9.51 -8.06
C GLY A 40 -13.57 -8.60 -6.83
N CYS A 41 -13.21 -7.31 -6.94
CA CYS A 41 -13.17 -6.43 -5.78
C CYS A 41 -14.41 -5.51 -5.71
N LYS A 42 -15.16 -5.59 -4.60
CA LYS A 42 -16.33 -4.71 -4.35
C LYS A 42 -15.96 -3.24 -4.16
N ALA A 43 -14.69 -2.92 -3.89
CA ALA A 43 -14.18 -1.57 -3.71
C ALA A 43 -13.73 -0.90 -5.02
N TYR A 44 -13.77 -1.62 -6.15
CA TYR A 44 -13.42 -1.07 -7.45
C TYR A 44 -14.25 0.19 -7.76
N GLY A 45 -13.57 1.29 -8.10
CA GLY A 45 -14.21 2.57 -8.41
C GLY A 45 -14.71 3.36 -7.21
N LYS A 46 -14.62 2.82 -5.99
CA LYS A 46 -15.20 3.45 -4.79
C LYS A 46 -14.21 4.27 -3.97
N HIS A 47 -12.92 4.04 -4.10
CA HIS A 47 -11.88 4.72 -3.34
C HIS A 47 -10.86 5.38 -4.26
N LEU A 48 -10.41 6.59 -3.91
CA LEU A 48 -9.42 7.35 -4.72
C LEU A 48 -8.04 6.68 -4.78
N ASN A 49 -7.74 5.76 -3.86
CA ASN A 49 -6.52 4.96 -3.90
C ASN A 49 -6.68 3.63 -4.64
N CYS A 50 -7.86 3.38 -5.23
CA CYS A 50 -8.19 2.16 -5.98
C CYS A 50 -8.38 2.45 -7.49
N PRO A 51 -8.27 1.44 -8.35
CA PRO A 51 -8.63 1.59 -9.76
C PRO A 51 -10.10 2.04 -9.93
N PRO A 52 -10.42 2.85 -10.93
CA PRO A 52 -9.56 3.36 -11.99
C PRO A 52 -8.73 4.61 -11.64
N HIS A 53 -8.82 5.13 -10.41
CA HIS A 53 -8.26 6.41 -9.97
C HIS A 53 -6.75 6.40 -9.69
N VAL A 54 -6.08 5.29 -9.88
CA VAL A 54 -4.65 5.11 -9.63
C VAL A 54 -3.89 4.85 -10.95
N PRO A 55 -2.55 5.01 -10.97
CA PRO A 55 -1.74 4.77 -12.16
C PRO A 55 -1.96 3.39 -12.78
N SER A 56 -1.77 3.30 -14.07
CA SER A 56 -1.77 2.04 -14.82
C SER A 56 -0.56 1.16 -14.43
N VAL A 57 -0.62 -0.11 -14.81
CA VAL A 57 0.49 -1.05 -14.62
C VAL A 57 1.75 -0.58 -15.36
N GLU A 58 1.60 0.00 -16.53
CA GLU A 58 2.72 0.54 -17.32
C GLU A 58 3.35 1.76 -16.62
N GLU A 59 2.55 2.69 -16.10
CA GLU A 59 3.05 3.82 -15.33
C GLU A 59 3.73 3.37 -14.05
N THR A 60 3.23 2.32 -13.40
CA THR A 60 3.86 1.71 -12.22
C THR A 60 5.24 1.14 -12.55
N ARG A 61 5.40 0.43 -13.67
CA ARG A 61 6.72 -0.05 -14.11
C ARG A 61 7.70 1.09 -14.34
N LYS A 62 7.25 2.18 -14.99
CA LYS A 62 8.07 3.38 -15.21
C LYS A 62 8.45 4.05 -13.90
N LEU A 63 7.53 4.15 -12.96
CA LEU A 63 7.81 4.71 -11.63
C LEU A 63 8.88 3.89 -10.90
N ILE A 64 8.68 2.58 -10.79
CA ILE A 64 9.61 1.67 -10.09
C ILE A 64 11.01 1.75 -10.69
N ALA A 65 11.13 1.81 -12.01
CA ALA A 65 12.41 1.93 -12.72
C ALA A 65 13.19 3.23 -12.42
N CYS A 66 12.57 4.22 -11.76
CA CYS A 66 13.25 5.44 -11.31
C CYS A 66 13.96 5.28 -9.94
N TYR A 67 13.88 4.09 -9.33
CA TYR A 67 14.41 3.82 -8.00
C TYR A 67 15.48 2.73 -8.04
N GLU A 68 16.38 2.76 -7.06
CA GLU A 68 17.43 1.74 -6.85
C GLU A 68 17.27 1.04 -5.50
N LYS A 69 16.57 1.68 -4.55
CA LYS A 69 16.44 1.20 -3.17
C LYS A 69 14.99 1.25 -2.73
N ALA A 70 14.56 0.15 -2.13
CA ALA A 70 13.24 0.03 -1.54
C ALA A 70 13.27 -0.87 -0.29
N ILE A 71 12.23 -0.77 0.51
CA ILE A 71 11.93 -1.75 1.57
C ILE A 71 10.49 -2.23 1.41
N ILE A 72 10.27 -3.50 1.71
CA ILE A 72 8.93 -4.07 1.86
C ILE A 72 8.66 -4.30 3.35
N THR A 73 7.56 -3.77 3.83
CA THR A 73 7.12 -3.84 5.23
C THR A 73 6.05 -4.89 5.39
N ARG A 74 6.01 -5.55 6.56
CA ARG A 74 4.98 -6.52 6.93
C ARG A 74 4.23 -6.06 8.17
N PHE A 75 2.92 -6.15 8.13
CA PHE A 75 2.01 -5.86 9.23
C PHE A 75 1.05 -7.03 9.43
N ASP A 76 0.88 -7.46 10.67
CA ASP A 76 -0.06 -8.50 11.02
C ASP A 76 -1.25 -7.91 11.78
N ALA A 77 -2.46 -8.27 11.40
CA ALA A 77 -3.68 -7.85 12.05
C ALA A 77 -4.59 -9.04 12.36
N LYS A 78 -5.31 -8.93 13.46
CA LYS A 78 -6.36 -9.90 13.81
C LYS A 78 -7.72 -9.31 13.44
N PRO A 79 -8.58 -10.08 12.75
CA PRO A 79 -9.94 -9.66 12.48
C PRO A 79 -10.71 -9.40 13.77
N ASN A 80 -11.55 -8.35 13.77
CA ASN A 80 -12.49 -8.15 14.87
C ASN A 80 -13.62 -9.19 14.75
N PRO A 81 -13.77 -10.12 15.74
CA PRO A 81 -14.77 -11.17 15.66
C PRO A 81 -16.22 -10.66 15.70
N ASP A 82 -16.44 -9.46 16.20
CA ASP A 82 -17.78 -8.86 16.33
C ASP A 82 -18.29 -8.24 15.02
N VAL A 83 -17.44 -8.19 13.99
CA VAL A 83 -17.80 -7.59 12.69
C VAL A 83 -17.91 -8.69 11.63
N PRO A 84 -19.02 -8.75 10.86
CA PRO A 84 -19.19 -9.74 9.82
C PRO A 84 -18.08 -9.71 8.76
N PRO A 85 -17.55 -10.87 8.33
CA PRO A 85 -16.48 -10.96 7.34
C PRO A 85 -16.79 -10.32 5.98
N ALA A 86 -18.08 -10.18 5.64
CA ALA A 86 -18.51 -9.51 4.40
C ALA A 86 -18.11 -8.02 4.31
N ARG A 87 -17.67 -7.45 5.43
CA ARG A 87 -17.25 -6.05 5.54
C ARG A 87 -15.78 -5.95 5.96
N ILE A 88 -14.89 -6.56 5.19
CA ILE A 88 -13.45 -6.65 5.51
C ILE A 88 -12.83 -5.32 5.93
N HIS A 89 -13.24 -4.20 5.35
CA HIS A 89 -12.76 -2.88 5.76
C HIS A 89 -13.20 -2.49 7.16
N HIS A 90 -14.35 -2.94 7.63
CA HIS A 90 -14.87 -2.57 8.95
C HIS A 90 -14.22 -3.38 10.07
N TYR A 91 -13.99 -4.67 9.89
CA TYR A 91 -13.37 -5.49 10.94
C TYR A 91 -11.84 -5.38 11.02
N LEU A 92 -11.24 -4.68 10.06
CA LEU A 92 -9.81 -4.34 10.04
C LEU A 92 -9.55 -2.83 10.03
N TRP A 93 -10.58 -2.02 10.23
CA TRP A 93 -10.51 -0.56 10.05
C TRP A 93 -9.34 0.09 10.78
N ASP A 94 -9.22 -0.18 12.07
CA ASP A 94 -8.14 0.40 12.89
C ASP A 94 -6.77 -0.07 12.43
N ALA A 95 -6.63 -1.38 12.16
CA ALA A 95 -5.37 -1.95 11.68
C ALA A 95 -4.96 -1.37 10.31
N ILE A 96 -5.92 -1.15 9.41
CA ILE A 96 -5.65 -0.51 8.12
C ILE A 96 -5.24 0.95 8.31
N THR A 97 -5.91 1.67 9.20
CA THR A 97 -5.58 3.06 9.51
C THR A 97 -4.19 3.19 10.11
N ASP A 98 -3.83 2.33 11.05
CA ASP A 98 -2.49 2.28 11.67
C ASP A 98 -1.42 1.92 10.63
N PHE A 99 -1.70 0.96 9.76
CA PHE A 99 -0.83 0.61 8.65
C PHE A 99 -0.56 1.82 7.73
N TYR A 100 -1.60 2.54 7.33
CA TYR A 100 -1.47 3.74 6.50
C TYR A 100 -0.67 4.85 7.19
N ASN A 101 -0.94 5.10 8.47
CA ASN A 101 -0.20 6.09 9.24
C ASN A 101 1.27 5.72 9.38
N THR A 102 1.57 4.45 9.65
CA THR A 102 2.95 3.95 9.78
C THR A 102 3.70 4.09 8.45
N MET A 103 3.09 3.70 7.32
CA MET A 103 3.71 3.85 6.01
C MET A 103 3.98 5.33 5.66
N PHE A 104 3.06 6.22 6.03
CA PHE A 104 3.26 7.66 5.86
C PHE A 104 4.42 8.18 6.71
N GLU A 105 4.57 7.75 7.97
CA GLU A 105 5.69 8.16 8.82
C GLU A 105 7.02 7.62 8.32
N LEU A 106 7.07 6.40 7.80
CA LEU A 106 8.27 5.83 7.16
C LEU A 106 8.69 6.67 5.92
N GLU A 107 7.74 7.01 5.05
CA GLU A 107 7.97 7.88 3.88
C GLU A 107 8.48 9.25 4.31
N ARG A 108 7.78 9.89 5.24
CA ARG A 108 8.12 11.20 5.77
C ARG A 108 9.51 11.21 6.38
N HIS A 109 9.85 10.18 7.17
CA HIS A 109 11.17 10.07 7.79
C HIS A 109 12.27 9.92 6.73
N ALA A 110 12.09 9.06 5.74
CA ALA A 110 13.03 8.92 4.64
C ALA A 110 13.20 10.21 3.85
N PHE A 111 12.11 10.93 3.57
CA PHE A 111 12.16 12.24 2.91
C PHE A 111 12.97 13.25 3.72
N LEU A 112 12.73 13.37 5.03
CA LEU A 112 13.45 14.29 5.91
C LEU A 112 14.93 13.89 6.11
N ALA A 113 15.27 12.61 5.93
CA ALA A 113 16.65 12.12 5.91
C ALA A 113 17.40 12.44 4.60
N GLY A 114 16.74 13.15 3.66
CA GLY A 114 17.33 13.60 2.40
C GLY A 114 17.03 12.71 1.19
N TYR A 115 16.16 11.72 1.32
CA TYR A 115 15.69 10.87 0.22
C TYR A 115 14.43 11.48 -0.40
N TYR A 116 14.59 12.55 -1.15
CA TYR A 116 13.50 13.38 -1.66
C TYR A 116 12.53 12.66 -2.62
N LYS A 117 12.93 11.50 -3.15
CA LYS A 117 12.08 10.63 -3.96
C LYS A 117 11.24 9.66 -3.14
N ALA A 118 11.43 9.59 -1.80
CA ALA A 118 10.72 8.61 -0.98
C ALA A 118 9.22 8.60 -1.26
N PHE A 119 8.66 7.43 -1.58
CA PHE A 119 7.26 7.27 -1.94
C PHE A 119 6.73 5.91 -1.46
N ALA A 120 5.68 5.94 -0.64
CA ALA A 120 5.06 4.74 -0.12
C ALA A 120 3.94 4.22 -1.04
N LEU A 121 3.88 2.91 -1.14
CA LEU A 121 2.73 2.17 -1.63
C LEU A 121 2.21 1.32 -0.46
N VAL A 122 0.92 1.35 -0.25
CA VAL A 122 0.24 0.66 0.86
C VAL A 122 -0.47 -0.61 0.35
N GLY A 123 -1.31 -1.20 1.14
CA GLY A 123 -2.21 -2.29 0.72
C GLY A 123 -3.67 -1.94 1.00
N LEU A 124 -4.58 -2.67 0.41
CA LEU A 124 -6.00 -2.54 0.61
C LEU A 124 -6.60 -1.17 0.21
N CYS A 125 -7.86 -0.95 0.56
CA CYS A 125 -8.52 0.33 0.36
C CYS A 125 -8.21 1.27 1.51
N CYS A 126 -8.21 2.57 1.22
CA CYS A 126 -8.01 3.61 2.21
C CYS A 126 -9.14 3.61 3.25
N SER A 127 -8.78 3.72 4.54
CA SER A 127 -9.69 3.75 5.70
C SER A 127 -9.78 5.10 6.39
N TYR A 128 -9.27 6.18 5.81
CA TYR A 128 -9.33 7.51 6.43
C TYR A 128 -10.72 8.15 6.43
N CYS A 129 -11.65 7.66 5.64
CA CYS A 129 -13.02 8.14 5.54
C CYS A 129 -13.99 6.96 5.62
N GLU A 130 -15.13 7.11 6.28
CA GLU A 130 -16.19 6.09 6.28
C GLU A 130 -16.69 5.82 4.87
N GLU A 131 -16.87 6.90 4.08
CA GLU A 131 -17.19 6.84 2.65
C GLU A 131 -16.24 7.74 1.88
N CYS A 132 -15.56 7.19 0.89
CA CYS A 132 -14.69 7.94 0.01
C CYS A 132 -15.52 8.73 -1.02
N LEU A 133 -14.97 9.81 -1.54
CA LEU A 133 -15.64 10.69 -2.49
C LEU A 133 -16.27 9.95 -3.70
N PRO A 134 -15.59 9.03 -4.40
CA PRO A 134 -16.21 8.32 -5.52
C PRO A 134 -17.41 7.45 -5.12
N GLU A 135 -17.40 6.87 -3.92
CA GLU A 135 -18.51 6.09 -3.41
C GLU A 135 -19.70 6.97 -3.08
N ARG A 136 -19.46 8.12 -2.42
CA ARG A 136 -20.49 9.05 -1.99
C ARG A 136 -21.18 9.78 -3.15
N GLU A 137 -20.40 10.19 -4.16
CA GLU A 137 -20.90 11.04 -5.26
C GLU A 137 -21.18 10.28 -6.54
N GLY A 138 -20.79 9.00 -6.63
CA GLY A 138 -20.97 8.18 -7.83
C GLY A 138 -20.22 8.70 -9.06
N THR A 139 -19.23 9.58 -8.86
CA THR A 139 -18.53 10.26 -9.93
C THR A 139 -17.26 9.52 -10.34
N ALA A 140 -17.11 9.31 -11.64
CA ALA A 140 -15.80 9.05 -12.23
C ALA A 140 -14.94 10.32 -12.06
N VAL A 141 -14.11 10.35 -11.05
CA VAL A 141 -13.17 11.46 -10.81
C VAL A 141 -12.00 11.28 -11.77
N ASP A 142 -12.08 11.92 -12.93
CA ASP A 142 -11.26 11.59 -14.09
C ASP A 142 -9.87 12.24 -14.12
N GLN A 143 -9.56 13.23 -13.30
CA GLN A 143 -8.35 14.01 -13.62
C GLN A 143 -7.46 14.49 -12.48
N ALA A 144 -7.74 14.27 -11.26
CA ALA A 144 -6.79 14.48 -10.16
C ALA A 144 -7.39 13.93 -8.86
N PRO A 145 -7.32 12.63 -8.63
CA PRO A 145 -7.97 12.01 -7.47
C PRO A 145 -7.56 12.65 -6.15
N THR A 146 -6.30 13.07 -6.03
CA THR A 146 -5.79 13.72 -4.82
C THR A 146 -6.39 15.10 -4.55
N ARG A 147 -6.83 15.84 -5.57
CA ARG A 147 -7.41 17.19 -5.40
C ARG A 147 -8.68 17.16 -4.55
N PHE A 148 -9.43 16.09 -4.58
CA PHE A 148 -10.71 15.93 -3.89
C PHE A 148 -10.61 15.10 -2.61
N CYS A 149 -9.44 14.54 -2.32
CA CYS A 149 -9.20 13.73 -1.13
C CYS A 149 -9.03 14.61 0.10
N LEU A 150 -9.83 14.39 1.14
CA LEU A 150 -9.71 15.09 2.42
C LEU A 150 -8.37 14.79 3.12
N HIS A 151 -7.76 13.65 2.79
CA HIS A 151 -6.49 13.16 3.34
C HIS A 151 -5.39 13.05 2.28
N ALA A 152 -5.39 13.97 1.28
CA ALA A 152 -4.48 13.93 0.14
C ALA A 152 -2.98 13.83 0.52
N GLN A 153 -2.60 14.38 1.66
CA GLN A 153 -1.21 14.32 2.14
C GLN A 153 -0.79 12.91 2.60
N LYS A 154 -1.74 12.11 3.10
CA LYS A 154 -1.48 10.78 3.69
C LYS A 154 -1.93 9.62 2.80
N MET A 155 -2.91 9.83 1.93
CA MET A 155 -3.43 8.80 1.05
C MET A 155 -2.34 8.38 0.06
N ARG A 156 -2.12 7.07 -0.05
CA ARG A 156 -1.21 6.45 -1.01
C ARG A 156 -1.92 5.33 -1.77
N PRO A 157 -1.56 5.06 -3.01
CA PRO A 157 -2.11 3.92 -3.74
C PRO A 157 -1.65 2.60 -3.12
N GLY A 158 -2.50 1.58 -3.23
CA GLY A 158 -2.14 0.22 -2.81
C GLY A 158 -1.22 -0.46 -3.82
N MET A 159 -0.33 -1.34 -3.36
CA MET A 159 0.56 -2.14 -4.21
C MET A 159 -0.26 -2.91 -5.27
N GLU A 160 -1.26 -3.67 -4.84
CA GLU A 160 -2.17 -4.40 -5.73
C GLU A 160 -2.99 -3.45 -6.61
N ASN A 161 -3.32 -2.26 -6.11
CA ASN A 161 -4.12 -1.27 -6.83
C ASN A 161 -3.38 -0.70 -8.06
N VAL A 162 -2.06 -0.69 -8.01
CA VAL A 162 -1.19 -0.27 -9.13
C VAL A 162 -0.61 -1.46 -9.91
N GLY A 163 -1.01 -2.69 -9.59
CA GLY A 163 -0.64 -3.89 -10.33
C GLY A 163 0.59 -4.63 -9.80
N ILE A 164 1.05 -4.35 -8.57
CA ILE A 164 2.13 -5.12 -7.95
C ILE A 164 1.56 -6.44 -7.40
N ASP A 165 2.16 -7.56 -7.79
CA ASP A 165 1.91 -8.88 -7.18
C ASP A 165 2.56 -8.93 -5.80
N VAL A 166 1.78 -8.60 -4.77
CA VAL A 166 2.22 -8.54 -3.38
C VAL A 166 2.75 -9.89 -2.90
N PHE A 167 2.09 -11.00 -3.25
CA PHE A 167 2.49 -12.34 -2.84
C PHE A 167 3.86 -12.71 -3.40
N LYS A 168 4.06 -12.53 -4.69
CA LYS A 168 5.33 -12.84 -5.35
C LYS A 168 6.44 -11.91 -4.88
N THR A 169 6.16 -10.61 -4.77
CA THR A 169 7.10 -9.61 -4.26
C THR A 169 7.56 -9.93 -2.83
N ALA A 170 6.64 -10.26 -1.93
CA ALA A 170 6.98 -10.63 -0.54
C ALA A 170 7.77 -11.94 -0.47
N ARG A 171 7.40 -12.95 -1.27
CA ARG A 171 8.14 -14.22 -1.35
C ARG A 171 9.55 -14.05 -1.89
N ASN A 172 9.77 -13.14 -2.84
CA ASN A 172 11.10 -12.86 -3.41
C ASN A 172 12.13 -12.42 -2.35
N VAL A 173 11.68 -11.87 -1.22
CA VAL A 173 12.52 -11.51 -0.08
C VAL A 173 12.37 -12.45 1.12
N GLY A 174 11.75 -13.62 0.91
CA GLY A 174 11.66 -14.68 1.91
C GLY A 174 10.62 -14.44 3.01
N TYR A 175 9.54 -13.71 2.75
CA TYR A 175 8.36 -13.77 3.58
C TYR A 175 7.50 -14.99 3.22
N ALA A 176 7.03 -15.70 4.23
CA ALA A 176 6.01 -16.73 4.05
C ALA A 176 4.66 -16.03 3.85
N VAL A 177 4.04 -16.26 2.71
CA VAL A 177 2.73 -15.67 2.37
C VAL A 177 1.83 -16.79 1.84
N GLU A 178 0.75 -17.03 2.55
CA GLU A 178 -0.24 -18.06 2.24
C GLU A 178 -1.59 -17.42 1.89
N VAL A 179 -2.40 -18.15 1.13
CA VAL A 179 -3.79 -17.74 0.86
C VAL A 179 -4.61 -18.07 2.09
N LEU A 180 -5.37 -17.09 2.59
CA LEU A 180 -6.28 -17.30 3.71
C LEU A 180 -7.39 -18.30 3.31
N THR A 181 -7.65 -19.25 4.16
CA THR A 181 -8.72 -20.26 3.99
C THR A 181 -9.94 -19.93 4.83
N SER A 182 -9.79 -19.06 5.84
CA SER A 182 -10.87 -18.58 6.70
C SER A 182 -10.80 -17.07 6.91
N PRO A 183 -11.93 -16.36 6.98
CA PRO A 183 -11.97 -14.93 7.28
C PRO A 183 -11.58 -14.58 8.72
N HIS A 184 -11.42 -15.58 9.59
CA HIS A 184 -11.06 -15.42 11.00
C HIS A 184 -9.55 -15.60 11.25
N GLU A 185 -8.80 -15.99 10.23
CA GLU A 185 -7.34 -16.08 10.34
C GLU A 185 -6.71 -14.70 10.46
N PRO A 186 -5.55 -14.60 11.15
CA PRO A 186 -4.74 -13.38 11.12
C PRO A 186 -4.40 -12.99 9.69
N ILE A 187 -4.51 -11.71 9.38
CA ILE A 187 -4.26 -11.16 8.06
C ILE A 187 -2.93 -10.43 8.06
N THR A 188 -2.10 -10.72 7.08
CA THR A 188 -0.83 -10.01 6.86
C THR A 188 -1.00 -8.99 5.74
N PHE A 189 -0.60 -7.74 6.00
CA PHE A 189 -0.51 -6.66 5.02
C PHE A 189 0.94 -6.42 4.65
N PHE A 190 1.15 -5.96 3.44
CA PHE A 190 2.46 -5.51 2.98
C PHE A 190 2.36 -4.09 2.45
N GLY A 191 3.39 -3.30 2.74
CA GLY A 191 3.62 -1.99 2.15
C GLY A 191 4.98 -1.97 1.47
N LEU A 192 5.16 -1.09 0.51
CA LEU A 192 6.42 -0.88 -0.19
C LEU A 192 6.81 0.59 -0.05
N LEU A 193 8.01 0.86 0.45
CA LEU A 193 8.59 2.20 0.44
C LEU A 193 9.71 2.23 -0.58
N LEU A 194 9.48 2.92 -1.69
CA LEU A 194 10.48 3.29 -2.67
C LEU A 194 11.30 4.44 -2.10
N ILE A 195 12.63 4.35 -2.07
CA ILE A 195 13.47 5.32 -1.33
C ILE A 195 14.33 6.14 -2.28
N GLU A 196 14.99 5.49 -3.25
CA GLU A 196 15.91 6.11 -4.20
C GLU A 196 16.06 5.28 -5.46
#